data_76d9d9b98e9a0de26ecba362a9fa5efd
#
_entry.id   76d9d9b98e9a0de26ecba362a9fa5efd
#
_cell.length_a   1.000
_cell.length_b   1.000
_cell.length_c   1.000
_cell.angle_alpha   90.00
_cell.angle_beta   90.00
_cell.angle_gamma   90.00
#
_symmetry.space_group_name_H-M   'P 1'
#
loop_
_entity.id
_entity.type
_entity.pdbx_description
1 polymer ?
#
loop_
_entity_poly.entity_id
_entity_poly.type
_entity_poly.pdbx_seq_one_letter_code
_entity_poly.pdbx_strand_id
1 'polypeptide(L)'
;MITKNKIVKIIELAKKCNECALHHFKKFDKKSVNYKDDNSPLTKADVEVNNIAVYGLQKLFPNIEIISEELYNSKHIFKNNKYFWLIDPIDGTKEFINKSPNFTVNFALVKHNLPIFGLIAQPTTGTIWYNFNNKAWKLDKDQDFKSSQIIQCKGINYKKLRTLSSFNHRSKELEDWMSFVKPISDQDIGSSIKFCYLAEGKVDFYPRTSPTMEWDIAAGHSILKSAGGNVISDSGIEIKYGKMKFLNDIFLAHGKTKNIPHKFLIKLKNKNFDNYDKDLQESISELKKENLVVFPTETVYGLGAIGSSKK
;
A
#
# COMPACT_ATOMS: atom_id res chain seq x y z
N MET A 1 -16.58 0.44 16.24
CA MET A 1 -15.83 1.67 15.91
C MET A 1 -14.57 1.73 16.77
N ILE A 2 -13.42 2.12 16.22
CA ILE A 2 -12.17 2.23 16.98
C ILE A 2 -12.25 3.48 17.85
N THR A 3 -12.26 3.32 19.18
CA THR A 3 -12.25 4.42 20.16
C THR A 3 -10.82 4.83 20.50
N LYS A 4 -10.63 6.01 21.09
CA LYS A 4 -9.32 6.50 21.56
C LYS A 4 -8.62 5.47 22.47
N ASN A 5 -9.36 4.86 23.40
CA ASN A 5 -8.80 3.83 24.30
C ASN A 5 -8.31 2.60 23.52
N LYS A 6 -9.05 2.16 22.48
CA LYS A 6 -8.62 1.04 21.62
C LYS A 6 -7.39 1.39 20.82
N ILE A 7 -7.26 2.64 20.32
CA ILE A 7 -6.05 3.09 19.62
C ILE A 7 -4.83 2.99 20.53
N VAL A 8 -4.90 3.48 21.75
CA VAL A 8 -3.79 3.40 22.71
C VAL A 8 -3.36 1.94 22.89
N LYS A 9 -4.32 1.02 23.11
CA LYS A 9 -4.01 -0.41 23.24
C LYS A 9 -3.42 -1.05 21.99
N ILE A 10 -3.83 -0.61 20.78
CA ILE A 10 -3.23 -1.09 19.53
C ILE A 10 -1.80 -0.56 19.39
N ILE A 11 -1.53 0.69 19.78
CA ILE A 11 -0.16 1.24 19.79
C ILE A 11 0.73 0.49 20.78
N GLU A 12 0.24 0.18 21.98
CA GLU A 12 0.95 -0.64 22.96
C GLU A 12 1.25 -2.04 22.42
N LEU A 13 0.28 -2.64 21.72
CA LEU A 13 0.48 -3.92 21.04
C LEU A 13 1.56 -3.83 19.95
N ALA A 14 1.52 -2.78 19.12
CA ALA A 14 2.55 -2.55 18.11
C ALA A 14 3.94 -2.32 18.69
N LYS A 15 4.06 -1.63 19.84
CA LYS A 15 5.32 -1.49 20.58
C LYS A 15 5.87 -2.86 21.01
N LYS A 16 5.02 -3.76 21.53
CA LYS A 16 5.44 -5.14 21.88
C LYS A 16 5.89 -5.94 20.65
N CYS A 17 5.21 -5.80 19.51
CA CYS A 17 5.64 -6.40 18.25
C CYS A 17 7.00 -5.84 17.81
N ASN A 18 7.20 -4.53 17.90
CA ASN A 18 8.49 -3.89 17.59
C ASN A 18 9.62 -4.41 18.48
N GLU A 19 9.40 -4.53 19.78
CA GLU A 19 10.39 -5.07 20.73
C GLU A 19 10.78 -6.51 20.37
N CYS A 20 9.80 -7.36 20.08
CA CYS A 20 10.01 -8.74 19.63
C CYS A 20 10.81 -8.79 18.33
N ALA A 21 10.34 -8.07 17.30
CA ALA A 21 11.01 -8.01 16.00
C ALA A 21 12.45 -7.48 16.11
N LEU A 22 12.68 -6.42 16.89
CA LEU A 22 14.00 -5.84 17.10
C LEU A 22 14.92 -6.79 17.87
N HIS A 23 14.41 -7.55 18.85
CA HIS A 23 15.17 -8.57 19.57
C HIS A 23 15.70 -9.63 18.61
N HIS A 24 14.83 -10.18 17.76
CA HIS A 24 15.23 -11.14 16.74
C HIS A 24 16.17 -10.53 15.70
N PHE A 25 15.89 -9.30 15.24
CA PHE A 25 16.75 -8.61 14.28
C PHE A 25 18.20 -8.46 14.77
N LYS A 26 18.40 -8.09 16.04
CA LYS A 26 19.74 -7.97 16.64
C LYS A 26 20.48 -9.31 16.72
N LYS A 27 19.76 -10.39 17.04
CA LYS A 27 20.32 -11.74 17.21
C LYS A 27 20.29 -12.59 15.93
N PHE A 28 19.79 -12.05 14.84
CA PHE A 28 19.55 -12.80 13.62
C PHE A 28 20.84 -13.37 13.02
N ASP A 29 20.83 -14.68 12.75
CA ASP A 29 21.82 -15.38 11.94
C ASP A 29 21.17 -15.88 10.65
N LYS A 30 21.79 -15.58 9.48
CA LYS A 30 21.29 -15.98 8.15
C LYS A 30 21.09 -17.49 8.00
N LYS A 31 21.78 -18.31 8.80
CA LYS A 31 21.61 -19.78 8.81
C LYS A 31 20.25 -20.25 9.36
N SER A 32 19.50 -19.37 10.02
CA SER A 32 18.21 -19.68 10.65
C SER A 32 16.97 -19.34 9.80
N VAL A 33 17.15 -19.06 8.52
CA VAL A 33 16.05 -18.76 7.60
C VAL A 33 15.37 -20.05 7.15
N ASN A 34 14.06 -20.11 7.31
CA ASN A 34 13.21 -21.10 6.66
C ASN A 34 12.59 -20.48 5.39
N TYR A 35 12.03 -21.32 4.54
CA TYR A 35 11.33 -20.87 3.32
C TYR A 35 9.93 -21.46 3.31
N LYS A 36 8.94 -20.63 2.90
CA LYS A 36 7.57 -21.05 2.67
C LYS A 36 7.48 -21.84 1.35
N ASP A 37 6.31 -22.44 1.06
CA ASP A 37 6.09 -23.22 -0.18
C ASP A 37 6.27 -22.39 -1.45
N ASP A 38 6.08 -21.07 -1.38
CA ASP A 38 6.30 -20.12 -2.48
C ASP A 38 7.74 -19.58 -2.57
N ASN A 39 8.68 -20.18 -1.83
CA ASN A 39 10.07 -19.74 -1.69
C ASN A 39 10.26 -18.36 -1.06
N SER A 40 9.25 -17.77 -0.44
CA SER A 40 9.43 -16.58 0.38
C SER A 40 10.12 -16.93 1.71
N PRO A 41 11.03 -16.07 2.22
CA PRO A 41 11.71 -16.35 3.46
C PRO A 41 10.78 -16.19 4.66
N LEU A 42 10.93 -17.07 5.64
CA LEU A 42 10.24 -17.06 6.93
C LEU A 42 11.27 -17.11 8.05
N THR A 43 11.18 -16.22 8.99
CA THR A 43 12.04 -16.23 10.17
C THR A 43 11.25 -16.52 11.45
N LYS A 44 11.95 -16.85 12.53
CA LYS A 44 11.30 -16.99 13.85
C LYS A 44 10.63 -15.68 14.28
N ALA A 45 11.13 -14.54 13.82
CA ALA A 45 10.56 -13.25 14.13
C ALA A 45 9.15 -13.11 13.55
N ASP A 46 8.94 -13.53 12.29
CA ASP A 46 7.62 -13.48 11.63
C ASP A 46 6.59 -14.24 12.48
N VAL A 47 6.93 -15.46 12.90
CA VAL A 47 6.03 -16.33 13.70
C VAL A 47 5.73 -15.73 15.07
N GLU A 48 6.75 -15.26 15.81
CA GLU A 48 6.55 -14.74 17.18
C GLU A 48 5.81 -13.40 17.16
N VAL A 49 6.14 -12.50 16.24
CA VAL A 49 5.44 -11.21 16.06
C VAL A 49 3.99 -11.46 15.63
N ASN A 50 3.76 -12.42 14.73
CA ASN A 50 2.41 -12.83 14.34
C ASN A 50 1.57 -13.27 15.55
N ASN A 51 2.12 -14.15 16.40
CA ASN A 51 1.42 -14.63 17.58
C ASN A 51 1.04 -13.50 18.54
N ILE A 52 1.96 -12.56 18.78
CA ILE A 52 1.69 -11.38 19.61
C ILE A 52 0.59 -10.52 19.00
N ALA A 53 0.68 -10.22 17.69
CA ALA A 53 -0.24 -9.36 16.97
C ALA A 53 -1.66 -9.95 16.93
N VAL A 54 -1.78 -11.21 16.49
CA VAL A 54 -3.07 -11.91 16.35
C VAL A 54 -3.75 -12.07 17.70
N TYR A 55 -3.03 -12.59 18.71
CA TYR A 55 -3.60 -12.75 20.05
C TYR A 55 -4.06 -11.41 20.65
N GLY A 56 -3.23 -10.38 20.52
CA GLY A 56 -3.56 -9.04 21.02
C GLY A 56 -4.78 -8.42 20.35
N LEU A 57 -4.86 -8.50 19.02
CA LEU A 57 -6.01 -7.97 18.28
C LEU A 57 -7.27 -8.80 18.51
N GLN A 58 -7.17 -10.12 18.61
CA GLN A 58 -8.31 -10.98 18.91
C GLN A 58 -8.90 -10.71 20.29
N LYS A 59 -8.06 -10.41 21.29
CA LYS A 59 -8.51 -9.99 22.63
C LYS A 59 -9.18 -8.62 22.62
N LEU A 60 -8.72 -7.69 21.79
CA LEU A 60 -9.31 -6.35 21.66
C LEU A 60 -10.58 -6.33 20.81
N PHE A 61 -10.69 -7.24 19.85
CA PHE A 61 -11.77 -7.30 18.85
C PHE A 61 -12.20 -8.74 18.57
N PRO A 62 -12.81 -9.44 19.55
CA PRO A 62 -13.05 -10.88 19.47
C PRO A 62 -13.97 -11.32 18.32
N ASN A 63 -14.80 -10.41 17.80
CA ASN A 63 -15.79 -10.69 16.76
C ASN A 63 -15.33 -10.24 15.36
N ILE A 64 -14.06 -9.80 15.19
CA ILE A 64 -13.54 -9.37 13.91
C ILE A 64 -12.55 -10.42 13.41
N GLU A 65 -12.79 -10.94 12.20
CA GLU A 65 -11.90 -11.88 11.53
C GLU A 65 -10.51 -11.26 11.32
N ILE A 66 -9.47 -12.06 11.53
CA ILE A 66 -8.08 -11.65 11.35
C ILE A 66 -7.48 -12.49 10.22
N ILE A 67 -7.00 -11.81 9.19
CA ILE A 67 -6.23 -12.36 8.09
C ILE A 67 -4.78 -11.88 8.29
N SER A 68 -3.88 -12.80 8.52
CA SER A 68 -2.46 -12.52 8.66
C SER A 68 -1.66 -13.29 7.62
N GLU A 69 -0.58 -12.69 7.14
CA GLU A 69 0.32 -13.35 6.19
C GLU A 69 0.73 -14.74 6.66
N GLU A 70 1.09 -14.91 7.94
CA GLU A 70 1.61 -16.17 8.46
C GLU A 70 0.53 -17.22 8.78
N LEU A 71 -0.74 -16.82 8.79
CA LEU A 71 -1.88 -17.73 8.97
C LEU A 71 -2.63 -18.01 7.65
N TYR A 72 -2.36 -17.21 6.64
CA TYR A 72 -3.04 -17.36 5.36
C TYR A 72 -2.59 -18.62 4.64
N ASN A 73 -3.54 -19.37 4.14
CA ASN A 73 -3.33 -20.45 3.18
C ASN A 73 -4.37 -20.33 2.05
N SER A 74 -4.03 -20.83 0.87
CA SER A 74 -4.87 -20.71 -0.32
C SER A 74 -6.24 -21.42 -0.21
N LYS A 75 -6.43 -22.25 0.81
CA LYS A 75 -7.70 -22.93 1.12
C LYS A 75 -8.56 -22.14 2.10
N HIS A 76 -8.08 -21.00 2.60
CA HIS A 76 -8.82 -20.15 3.53
C HIS A 76 -10.08 -19.62 2.86
N ILE A 77 -11.25 -19.97 3.43
CA ILE A 77 -12.53 -19.44 2.96
C ILE A 77 -12.77 -18.11 3.67
N PHE A 78 -12.49 -17.03 2.98
CA PHE A 78 -12.78 -15.69 3.47
C PHE A 78 -14.31 -15.47 3.49
N LYS A 79 -14.85 -15.15 4.65
CA LYS A 79 -16.30 -14.99 4.84
C LYS A 79 -16.84 -13.67 4.31
N ASN A 80 -16.00 -12.84 3.67
CA ASN A 80 -16.33 -11.50 3.19
C ASN A 80 -17.11 -10.68 4.22
N ASN A 81 -16.62 -10.69 5.44
CA ASN A 81 -17.22 -9.99 6.56
C ASN A 81 -17.16 -8.47 6.34
N LYS A 82 -18.17 -7.77 6.87
CA LYS A 82 -18.19 -6.30 6.86
C LYS A 82 -16.93 -5.65 7.42
N TYR A 83 -16.27 -6.32 8.38
CA TYR A 83 -15.03 -5.91 9.02
C TYR A 83 -14.06 -7.08 9.08
N PHE A 84 -12.79 -6.83 8.77
CA PHE A 84 -11.69 -7.78 8.98
C PHE A 84 -10.36 -7.04 9.17
N TRP A 85 -9.46 -7.67 9.92
CA TRP A 85 -8.08 -7.21 10.07
C TRP A 85 -7.20 -7.84 9.01
N LEU A 86 -6.28 -7.03 8.47
CA LEU A 86 -5.14 -7.49 7.68
C LEU A 86 -3.88 -7.20 8.49
N ILE A 87 -3.03 -8.22 8.65
CA ILE A 87 -1.79 -8.13 9.42
C ILE A 87 -0.64 -8.62 8.56
N ASP A 88 0.44 -7.83 8.54
CA ASP A 88 1.75 -8.28 8.12
C ASP A 88 2.68 -8.15 9.34
N PRO A 89 3.14 -9.29 9.89
CA PRO A 89 3.99 -9.30 11.08
C PRO A 89 5.37 -8.68 10.83
N ILE A 90 5.96 -8.91 9.64
CA ILE A 90 7.25 -8.34 9.22
C ILE A 90 7.22 -8.09 7.70
N ASP A 91 6.69 -6.94 7.31
CA ASP A 91 6.83 -6.46 5.93
C ASP A 91 8.27 -6.06 5.66
N GLY A 92 8.86 -6.72 4.66
CA GLY A 92 10.26 -6.57 4.34
C GLY A 92 11.14 -7.64 4.99
N THR A 93 10.74 -8.92 4.96
CA THR A 93 11.55 -10.04 5.46
C THR A 93 12.92 -10.12 4.77
N LYS A 94 13.04 -9.72 3.49
CA LYS A 94 14.32 -9.61 2.80
C LYS A 94 15.21 -8.53 3.40
N GLU A 95 14.65 -7.39 3.74
CA GLU A 95 15.31 -6.29 4.43
C GLU A 95 15.80 -6.75 5.82
N PHE A 96 14.95 -7.45 6.56
CA PHE A 96 15.28 -8.04 7.85
C PHE A 96 16.49 -8.98 7.74
N ILE A 97 16.46 -9.93 6.81
CA ILE A 97 17.54 -10.90 6.56
C ILE A 97 18.85 -10.21 6.14
N ASN A 98 18.76 -9.15 5.37
CA ASN A 98 19.91 -8.39 4.90
C ASN A 98 20.39 -7.32 5.89
N LYS A 99 19.88 -7.32 7.13
CA LYS A 99 20.22 -6.33 8.17
C LYS A 99 19.95 -4.88 7.77
N SER A 100 19.01 -4.68 6.81
CA SER A 100 18.49 -3.35 6.52
C SER A 100 17.52 -2.91 7.61
N PRO A 101 17.52 -1.63 8.02
CA PRO A 101 16.60 -1.12 9.02
C PRO A 101 15.15 -0.93 8.51
N ASN A 102 14.90 -1.20 7.24
CA ASN A 102 13.67 -0.82 6.53
C ASN A 102 12.66 -1.96 6.49
N PHE A 103 12.26 -2.49 7.64
CA PHE A 103 11.16 -3.45 7.78
C PHE A 103 10.14 -2.94 8.80
N THR A 104 8.90 -3.39 8.70
CA THR A 104 7.78 -2.85 9.48
C THR A 104 6.83 -3.94 9.96
N VAL A 105 6.00 -3.59 10.95
CA VAL A 105 4.82 -4.35 11.40
C VAL A 105 3.59 -3.57 10.94
N ASN A 106 2.66 -4.23 10.25
CA ASN A 106 1.50 -3.59 9.64
C ASN A 106 0.20 -4.13 10.23
N PHE A 107 -0.68 -3.24 10.68
CA PHE A 107 -2.06 -3.54 11.09
C PHE A 107 -3.04 -2.69 10.28
N ALA A 108 -4.02 -3.31 9.64
CA ALA A 108 -5.09 -2.60 8.96
C ALA A 108 -6.47 -3.15 9.32
N LEU A 109 -7.43 -2.28 9.60
CA LEU A 109 -8.84 -2.64 9.70
C LEU A 109 -9.55 -2.21 8.44
N VAL A 110 -10.12 -3.18 7.75
CA VAL A 110 -10.92 -2.96 6.55
C VAL A 110 -12.41 -2.99 6.91
N LYS A 111 -13.18 -2.11 6.29
CA LYS A 111 -14.65 -2.05 6.37
C LYS A 111 -15.22 -1.84 4.97
N HIS A 112 -16.16 -2.69 4.54
CA HIS A 112 -16.78 -2.58 3.21
C HIS A 112 -15.73 -2.40 2.10
N ASN A 113 -14.71 -3.26 2.11
CA ASN A 113 -13.61 -3.30 1.15
C ASN A 113 -12.68 -2.05 1.12
N LEU A 114 -12.81 -1.13 2.08
CA LEU A 114 -11.92 0.02 2.20
C LEU A 114 -11.18 0.01 3.55
N PRO A 115 -9.89 0.37 3.60
CA PRO A 115 -9.16 0.43 4.85
C PRO A 115 -9.57 1.68 5.61
N ILE A 116 -10.07 1.50 6.83
CA ILE A 116 -10.55 2.59 7.69
C ILE A 116 -9.59 2.93 8.83
N PHE A 117 -8.69 2.01 9.12
CA PHE A 117 -7.61 2.20 10.08
C PHE A 117 -6.35 1.50 9.57
N GLY A 118 -5.21 2.12 9.77
CA GLY A 118 -3.90 1.57 9.52
C GLY A 118 -2.92 1.98 10.61
N LEU A 119 -2.02 1.09 10.93
CA LEU A 119 -0.86 1.35 11.77
C LEU A 119 0.34 0.66 11.14
N ILE A 120 1.43 1.42 10.98
CA ILE A 120 2.74 0.92 10.57
C ILE A 120 3.71 1.25 11.69
N ALA A 121 4.41 0.23 12.17
CA ALA A 121 5.43 0.41 13.19
C ALA A 121 6.79 -0.06 12.64
N GLN A 122 7.84 0.76 12.79
CA GLN A 122 9.20 0.44 12.37
C GLN A 122 10.04 0.03 13.59
N PRO A 123 10.39 -1.25 13.73
CA PRO A 123 11.08 -1.73 14.93
C PRO A 123 12.44 -1.08 15.18
N THR A 124 13.19 -0.79 14.12
CA THR A 124 14.56 -0.26 14.21
C THR A 124 14.63 1.16 14.74
N THR A 125 13.64 1.99 14.43
CA THR A 125 13.53 3.38 14.88
C THR A 125 12.58 3.55 16.06
N GLY A 126 11.68 2.58 16.29
CA GLY A 126 10.59 2.67 17.26
C GLY A 126 9.46 3.62 16.84
N THR A 127 9.54 4.18 15.64
CA THR A 127 8.51 5.11 15.10
C THR A 127 7.24 4.35 14.72
N ILE A 128 6.08 4.94 15.00
CA ILE A 128 4.77 4.40 14.66
C ILE A 128 3.97 5.45 13.88
N TRP A 129 3.45 5.07 12.72
CA TRP A 129 2.50 5.87 11.96
C TRP A 129 1.13 5.22 12.04
N TYR A 130 0.08 6.02 12.18
CA TYR A 130 -1.28 5.51 12.25
C TYR A 130 -2.28 6.58 11.80
N ASN A 131 -3.53 6.18 11.53
CA ASN A 131 -4.59 7.15 11.33
C ASN A 131 -5.67 7.02 12.41
N PHE A 132 -6.22 8.16 12.78
CA PHE A 132 -7.33 8.28 13.73
C PHE A 132 -8.09 9.58 13.51
N ASN A 133 -9.44 9.56 13.60
CA ASN A 133 -10.30 10.71 13.38
C ASN A 133 -10.00 11.46 12.07
N ASN A 134 -9.88 10.71 10.95
CA ASN A 134 -9.59 11.24 9.61
C ASN A 134 -8.29 12.05 9.51
N LYS A 135 -7.34 11.80 10.42
CA LYS A 135 -6.01 12.41 10.41
C LYS A 135 -4.97 11.33 10.48
N ALA A 136 -3.85 11.56 9.82
CA ALA A 136 -2.66 10.72 9.94
C ALA A 136 -1.74 11.29 11.02
N TRP A 137 -1.13 10.40 11.78
CA TRP A 137 -0.31 10.71 12.95
C TRP A 137 1.00 9.97 12.90
N LYS A 138 2.03 10.58 13.45
CA LYS A 138 3.33 9.98 13.70
C LYS A 138 3.64 10.07 15.19
N LEU A 139 4.10 8.97 15.75
CA LEU A 139 4.57 8.84 17.12
C LEU A 139 6.02 8.39 17.09
N ASP A 140 6.92 9.21 17.61
CA ASP A 140 8.33 8.86 17.70
C ASP A 140 8.60 7.94 18.89
N LYS A 141 9.77 7.30 18.87
CA LYS A 141 10.22 6.37 19.92
C LYS A 141 10.13 7.00 21.30
N ASP A 142 9.78 6.19 22.28
CA ASP A 142 9.72 6.53 23.71
C ASP A 142 8.71 7.65 24.06
N GLN A 143 7.89 8.06 23.12
CA GLN A 143 6.81 9.02 23.34
C GLN A 143 5.49 8.32 23.70
N ASP A 144 4.62 9.05 24.42
CA ASP A 144 3.26 8.62 24.69
C ASP A 144 2.30 9.04 23.55
N PHE A 145 1.10 8.47 23.54
CA PHE A 145 0.08 8.77 22.54
C PHE A 145 -0.24 10.28 22.41
N LYS A 146 -0.12 11.07 23.50
CA LYS A 146 -0.46 12.49 23.49
C LYS A 146 0.57 13.33 22.73
N SER A 147 1.79 12.81 22.59
CA SER A 147 2.89 13.46 21.88
C SER A 147 2.87 13.20 20.36
N SER A 148 1.87 12.44 19.86
CA SER A 148 1.75 12.18 18.43
C SER A 148 1.56 13.45 17.63
N GLN A 149 2.27 13.53 16.50
CA GLN A 149 2.24 14.68 15.60
C GLN A 149 1.36 14.38 14.38
N ILE A 150 0.57 15.35 13.95
CA ILE A 150 -0.19 15.24 12.70
C ILE A 150 0.77 15.33 11.52
N ILE A 151 0.62 14.42 10.57
CA ILE A 151 1.34 14.41 9.29
C ILE A 151 0.36 14.61 8.14
N GLN A 152 0.83 15.22 7.06
CA GLN A 152 0.03 15.50 5.87
C GLN A 152 0.87 15.39 4.60
N CYS A 153 0.28 14.87 3.54
CA CYS A 153 0.86 14.92 2.21
C CYS A 153 1.03 16.37 1.72
N LYS A 154 2.11 16.62 1.00
CA LYS A 154 2.25 17.86 0.24
C LYS A 154 1.49 17.77 -1.08
N GLY A 155 1.11 18.93 -1.63
CA GLY A 155 0.58 19.04 -2.98
C GLY A 155 1.63 18.61 -4.01
N ILE A 156 1.22 17.82 -5.00
CA ILE A 156 2.11 17.30 -6.04
C ILE A 156 2.51 18.42 -7.00
N ASN A 157 3.82 18.58 -7.19
CA ASN A 157 4.37 19.41 -8.25
C ASN A 157 4.82 18.52 -9.42
N TYR A 158 4.00 18.43 -10.45
CA TYR A 158 4.26 17.57 -11.63
C TYR A 158 5.51 17.96 -12.44
N LYS A 159 6.09 19.16 -12.21
CA LYS A 159 7.37 19.58 -12.83
C LYS A 159 8.60 19.18 -12.02
N LYS A 160 8.42 18.79 -10.75
CA LYS A 160 9.51 18.45 -9.82
C LYS A 160 9.09 17.25 -8.97
N LEU A 161 8.77 16.15 -9.63
CA LEU A 161 8.30 14.93 -8.95
C LEU A 161 9.42 14.24 -8.17
N ARG A 162 9.09 13.78 -6.98
CA ARG A 162 9.92 12.94 -6.12
C ARG A 162 9.24 11.59 -5.99
N THR A 163 9.95 10.54 -6.28
CA THR A 163 9.40 9.17 -6.29
C THR A 163 10.09 8.27 -5.28
N LEU A 164 9.41 7.20 -4.95
CA LEU A 164 9.98 6.03 -4.27
C LEU A 164 9.82 4.83 -5.18
N SER A 165 10.83 3.99 -5.24
CA SER A 165 10.75 2.69 -5.85
C SER A 165 11.05 1.57 -4.85
N SER A 166 10.81 0.34 -5.25
CA SER A 166 11.12 -0.82 -4.43
C SER A 166 12.47 -1.39 -4.85
N PHE A 167 13.41 -1.43 -3.93
CA PHE A 167 14.77 -1.94 -4.17
C PHE A 167 14.77 -3.34 -4.83
N ASN A 168 13.91 -4.24 -4.36
CA ASN A 168 13.88 -5.64 -4.80
C ASN A 168 12.95 -5.92 -5.99
N HIS A 169 12.29 -4.90 -6.56
CA HIS A 169 11.20 -5.08 -7.54
C HIS A 169 11.27 -4.06 -8.68
N ARG A 170 12.47 -3.82 -9.21
CA ARG A 170 12.65 -3.01 -10.43
C ARG A 170 12.29 -3.88 -11.63
N SER A 171 11.18 -3.56 -12.28
CA SER A 171 10.76 -4.16 -13.54
C SER A 171 11.04 -3.21 -14.70
N LYS A 172 11.06 -3.75 -15.91
CA LYS A 172 11.20 -2.92 -17.12
C LYS A 172 10.07 -1.89 -17.22
N GLU A 173 8.86 -2.26 -16.84
CA GLU A 173 7.71 -1.36 -16.82
C GLU A 173 7.93 -0.17 -15.87
N LEU A 174 8.57 -0.40 -14.72
CA LEU A 174 8.92 0.67 -13.79
C LEU A 174 9.99 1.60 -14.37
N GLU A 175 11.01 1.04 -15.01
CA GLU A 175 12.07 1.81 -15.66
C GLU A 175 11.54 2.66 -16.82
N ASP A 176 10.64 2.10 -17.63
CA ASP A 176 9.97 2.82 -18.72
C ASP A 176 9.12 3.98 -18.15
N TRP A 177 8.35 3.71 -17.07
CA TRP A 177 7.58 4.75 -16.39
C TRP A 177 8.47 5.86 -15.81
N MET A 178 9.57 5.50 -15.15
CA MET A 178 10.54 6.44 -14.60
C MET A 178 11.18 7.31 -15.70
N SER A 179 11.54 6.70 -16.82
CA SER A 179 12.11 7.39 -17.99
C SER A 179 11.14 8.40 -18.59
N PHE A 180 9.83 8.12 -18.51
CA PHE A 180 8.81 9.06 -18.93
C PHE A 180 8.56 10.18 -17.92
N VAL A 181 8.38 9.81 -16.64
CA VAL A 181 8.05 10.76 -15.56
C VAL A 181 9.22 11.69 -15.25
N LYS A 182 10.46 11.21 -15.43
CA LYS A 182 11.72 11.94 -15.14
C LYS A 182 11.67 12.63 -13.77
N PRO A 183 11.52 11.88 -12.68
CA PRO A 183 11.48 12.50 -11.35
C PRO A 183 12.82 13.17 -11.04
N ILE A 184 12.79 14.24 -10.26
CA ILE A 184 14.03 14.92 -9.82
C ILE A 184 14.78 14.11 -8.76
N SER A 185 14.12 13.18 -8.11
CA SER A 185 14.72 12.21 -7.19
C SER A 185 13.89 10.94 -7.15
N ASP A 186 14.56 9.80 -7.08
CA ASP A 186 13.99 8.50 -6.78
C ASP A 186 14.78 7.87 -5.63
N GLN A 187 14.08 7.34 -4.64
CA GLN A 187 14.70 6.68 -3.49
C GLN A 187 14.25 5.22 -3.44
N ASP A 188 15.19 4.31 -3.31
CA ASP A 188 14.92 2.89 -3.12
C ASP A 188 14.76 2.59 -1.62
N ILE A 189 13.55 2.25 -1.23
CA ILE A 189 13.20 1.91 0.16
C ILE A 189 12.39 0.61 0.17
N GLY A 190 12.71 -0.30 1.10
CA GLY A 190 11.94 -1.50 1.37
C GLY A 190 10.66 -1.22 2.15
N SER A 191 9.81 -2.22 2.30
CA SER A 191 8.59 -2.26 3.12
C SER A 191 7.55 -1.17 2.91
N SER A 192 6.54 -1.15 3.77
CA SER A 192 5.44 -0.17 3.81
C SER A 192 5.87 1.23 4.28
N ILE A 193 7.11 1.44 4.69
CA ILE A 193 7.68 2.76 5.04
C ILE A 193 7.44 3.77 3.91
N LYS A 194 7.39 3.30 2.65
CA LYS A 194 7.09 4.13 1.47
C LYS A 194 5.79 4.93 1.61
N PHE A 195 4.76 4.31 2.17
CA PHE A 195 3.49 5.01 2.43
C PHE A 195 3.62 6.07 3.53
N CYS A 196 4.46 5.81 4.53
CA CYS A 196 4.74 6.79 5.59
C CYS A 196 5.44 8.02 5.02
N TYR A 197 6.40 7.85 4.10
CA TYR A 197 7.09 8.98 3.46
C TYR A 197 6.16 9.81 2.57
N LEU A 198 5.24 9.16 1.85
CA LEU A 198 4.16 9.86 1.13
C LEU A 198 3.28 10.65 2.09
N ALA A 199 2.84 10.03 3.19
CA ALA A 199 1.98 10.64 4.18
C ALA A 199 2.65 11.85 4.90
N GLU A 200 3.98 11.81 5.08
CA GLU A 200 4.78 12.95 5.59
C GLU A 200 5.09 14.02 4.52
N GLY A 201 4.67 13.81 3.26
CA GLY A 201 4.93 14.73 2.15
C GLY A 201 6.41 14.84 1.75
N LYS A 202 7.20 13.80 2.05
CA LYS A 202 8.62 13.71 1.66
C LYS A 202 8.77 13.41 0.18
N VAL A 203 7.82 12.66 -0.39
CA VAL A 203 7.77 12.22 -1.79
C VAL A 203 6.36 12.38 -2.35
N ASP A 204 6.21 12.26 -3.65
CA ASP A 204 4.97 12.55 -4.37
C ASP A 204 4.31 11.28 -4.91
N PHE A 205 5.10 10.29 -5.39
CA PHE A 205 4.62 9.05 -5.97
C PHE A 205 5.40 7.83 -5.47
N TYR A 206 4.66 6.72 -5.34
CA TYR A 206 5.19 5.37 -5.23
C TYR A 206 4.45 4.48 -6.23
N PRO A 207 5.03 4.24 -7.43
CA PRO A 207 4.52 3.28 -8.39
C PRO A 207 4.90 1.85 -7.99
N ARG A 208 3.97 0.93 -8.14
CA ARG A 208 4.20 -0.50 -7.96
C ARG A 208 3.73 -1.25 -9.20
N THR A 209 4.67 -1.85 -9.93
CA THR A 209 4.44 -2.52 -11.21
C THR A 209 4.45 -4.05 -11.10
N SER A 210 4.53 -4.56 -9.88
CA SER A 210 4.44 -5.99 -9.58
C SER A 210 3.39 -6.24 -8.50
N PRO A 211 2.74 -7.41 -8.49
CA PRO A 211 1.74 -7.75 -7.49
C PRO A 211 2.25 -7.65 -6.05
N THR A 212 1.35 -7.36 -5.13
CA THR A 212 1.57 -7.35 -3.68
C THR A 212 0.40 -8.01 -2.98
N MET A 213 0.60 -8.45 -1.75
CA MET A 213 -0.52 -8.90 -0.94
C MET A 213 -1.26 -7.71 -0.32
N GLU A 214 -2.53 -7.91 0.04
CA GLU A 214 -3.33 -6.84 0.63
C GLU A 214 -2.80 -6.36 1.98
N TRP A 215 -2.20 -7.24 2.79
CA TRP A 215 -1.60 -6.88 4.08
C TRP A 215 -0.34 -6.02 3.97
N ASP A 216 0.38 -6.06 2.82
CA ASP A 216 1.54 -5.21 2.56
C ASP A 216 1.16 -3.72 2.46
N ILE A 217 -0.07 -3.43 1.99
CA ILE A 217 -0.41 -2.06 1.59
C ILE A 217 -1.61 -1.45 2.33
N ALA A 218 -2.51 -2.26 2.91
CA ALA A 218 -3.76 -1.76 3.50
C ALA A 218 -3.53 -0.76 4.64
N ALA A 219 -2.54 -1.01 5.50
CA ALA A 219 -2.18 -0.09 6.59
C ALA A 219 -1.68 1.25 6.04
N GLY A 220 -0.75 1.18 5.09
CA GLY A 220 -0.19 2.34 4.41
C GLY A 220 -1.24 3.14 3.65
N HIS A 221 -2.15 2.47 2.95
CA HIS A 221 -3.26 3.12 2.24
C HIS A 221 -4.16 3.92 3.20
N SER A 222 -4.55 3.34 4.33
CA SER A 222 -5.40 4.05 5.32
C SER A 222 -4.72 5.29 5.90
N ILE A 223 -3.42 5.19 6.23
CA ILE A 223 -2.62 6.31 6.73
C ILE A 223 -2.49 7.38 5.64
N LEU A 224 -2.11 7.00 4.44
CA LEU A 224 -1.91 7.89 3.30
C LEU A 224 -3.20 8.65 2.93
N LYS A 225 -4.34 7.95 2.91
CA LYS A 225 -5.65 8.54 2.65
C LYS A 225 -6.01 9.59 3.72
N SER A 226 -5.74 9.30 4.97
CA SER A 226 -5.96 10.23 6.09
C SER A 226 -4.99 11.42 6.08
N ALA A 227 -3.83 11.29 5.41
CA ALA A 227 -2.88 12.38 5.16
C ALA A 227 -3.24 13.23 3.93
N GLY A 228 -4.25 12.83 3.14
CA GLY A 228 -4.73 13.54 1.94
C GLY A 228 -4.21 13.00 0.61
N GLY A 229 -3.51 11.86 0.61
CA GLY A 229 -3.13 11.09 -0.58
C GLY A 229 -4.13 9.96 -0.88
N ASN A 230 -3.75 9.01 -1.76
CA ASN A 230 -4.54 7.81 -2.05
C ASN A 230 -3.68 6.71 -2.68
N VAL A 231 -4.27 5.51 -2.83
CA VAL A 231 -3.71 4.39 -3.58
C VAL A 231 -4.72 3.98 -4.64
N ILE A 232 -4.33 4.05 -5.89
CA ILE A 232 -5.21 3.83 -7.04
C ILE A 232 -4.60 2.77 -7.98
N SER A 233 -5.47 2.07 -8.69
CA SER A 233 -5.10 1.13 -9.75
C SER A 233 -4.58 1.88 -10.99
N ASP A 234 -4.17 1.13 -12.00
CA ASP A 234 -3.82 1.64 -13.32
C ASP A 234 -4.99 2.35 -14.05
N SER A 235 -6.23 2.03 -13.68
CA SER A 235 -7.43 2.70 -14.18
C SER A 235 -7.82 3.96 -13.38
N GLY A 236 -7.06 4.34 -12.36
CA GLY A 236 -7.33 5.50 -11.52
C GLY A 236 -8.39 5.27 -10.43
N ILE A 237 -8.84 4.04 -10.25
CA ILE A 237 -9.85 3.68 -9.25
C ILE A 237 -9.14 3.34 -7.93
N GLU A 238 -9.70 3.81 -6.82
CA GLU A 238 -9.19 3.48 -5.48
C GLU A 238 -9.18 1.96 -5.26
N ILE A 239 -8.05 1.42 -4.77
CA ILE A 239 -7.88 -0.01 -4.52
C ILE A 239 -8.82 -0.47 -3.40
N LYS A 240 -9.45 -1.63 -3.64
CA LYS A 240 -10.33 -2.31 -2.68
C LYS A 240 -9.66 -3.57 -2.13
N TYR A 241 -10.09 -3.97 -0.94
CA TYR A 241 -9.56 -5.08 -0.16
C TYR A 241 -10.61 -6.18 0.05
N GLY A 242 -10.14 -7.36 0.44
CA GLY A 242 -11.00 -8.54 0.60
C GLY A 242 -11.23 -9.29 -0.71
N LYS A 243 -10.27 -9.24 -1.64
CA LYS A 243 -10.26 -10.05 -2.86
C LYS A 243 -10.03 -11.52 -2.54
N MET A 244 -10.48 -12.41 -3.41
CA MET A 244 -10.46 -13.85 -3.20
C MET A 244 -9.09 -14.44 -2.81
N LYS A 245 -7.98 -13.89 -3.32
CA LYS A 245 -6.61 -14.31 -2.99
C LYS A 245 -5.81 -13.27 -2.20
N PHE A 246 -6.45 -12.20 -1.73
CA PHE A 246 -5.80 -11.05 -1.09
C PHE A 246 -4.65 -10.47 -1.92
N LEU A 247 -4.70 -10.61 -3.23
CA LEU A 247 -3.69 -10.14 -4.16
C LEU A 247 -4.09 -8.79 -4.76
N ASN A 248 -3.17 -7.85 -4.75
CA ASN A 248 -3.28 -6.59 -5.48
C ASN A 248 -2.51 -6.68 -6.78
N ASP A 249 -3.10 -6.13 -7.82
CA ASP A 249 -2.40 -5.80 -9.06
C ASP A 249 -1.47 -4.61 -8.88
N ILE A 250 -0.98 -4.10 -10.00
CA ILE A 250 -0.19 -2.87 -10.03
C ILE A 250 -0.98 -1.68 -9.48
N PHE A 251 -0.27 -0.73 -8.87
CA PHE A 251 -0.90 0.47 -8.31
C PHE A 251 0.02 1.69 -8.35
N LEU A 252 -0.58 2.85 -8.18
CA LEU A 252 0.09 4.11 -7.89
C LEU A 252 -0.38 4.66 -6.55
N ALA A 253 0.53 4.72 -5.57
CA ALA A 253 0.30 5.51 -4.37
C ALA A 253 0.79 6.94 -4.58
N HIS A 254 0.00 7.93 -4.16
CA HIS A 254 0.27 9.32 -4.48
C HIS A 254 -0.04 10.28 -3.31
N GLY A 255 0.71 11.38 -3.25
CA GLY A 255 0.48 12.48 -2.33
C GLY A 255 -0.79 13.28 -2.65
N LYS A 256 -0.94 14.46 -2.05
CA LYS A 256 -2.15 15.26 -2.16
C LYS A 256 -2.31 15.85 -3.57
N THR A 257 -3.40 15.47 -4.25
CA THR A 257 -3.82 16.06 -5.53
C THR A 257 -5.33 15.91 -5.70
N LYS A 258 -5.94 16.77 -6.51
CA LYS A 258 -7.35 16.62 -6.91
C LYS A 258 -7.53 15.52 -7.95
N ASN A 259 -6.62 15.46 -8.92
CA ASN A 259 -6.64 14.47 -9.99
C ASN A 259 -5.22 14.03 -10.34
N ILE A 260 -5.03 12.77 -10.68
CA ILE A 260 -3.82 12.26 -11.32
C ILE A 260 -4.03 12.37 -12.83
N PRO A 261 -3.16 13.10 -13.56
CA PRO A 261 -3.25 13.13 -15.01
C PRO A 261 -3.16 11.72 -15.60
N HIS A 262 -4.07 11.40 -16.51
CA HIS A 262 -4.28 10.06 -17.08
C HIS A 262 -2.99 9.43 -17.67
N LYS A 263 -2.12 10.27 -18.25
CA LYS A 263 -0.81 9.85 -18.76
C LYS A 263 0.07 9.14 -17.73
N PHE A 264 -0.05 9.45 -16.43
CA PHE A 264 0.70 8.75 -15.38
C PHE A 264 0.14 7.37 -15.07
N LEU A 265 -1.19 7.18 -15.17
CA LEU A 265 -1.86 5.90 -14.90
C LEU A 265 -1.52 4.85 -15.96
N ILE A 266 -1.62 5.24 -17.23
CA ILE A 266 -1.45 4.33 -18.38
C ILE A 266 -0.04 3.80 -18.47
N LYS A 267 0.94 4.61 -18.10
CA LYS A 267 2.34 4.22 -18.21
C LYS A 267 2.78 3.17 -17.18
N LEU A 268 1.93 2.79 -16.21
CA LEU A 268 2.19 1.63 -15.37
C LEU A 268 1.87 0.29 -16.05
N LYS A 269 0.97 0.26 -17.05
CA LYS A 269 0.44 -0.98 -17.65
C LYS A 269 0.90 -1.25 -19.09
N ASN A 270 1.12 -0.24 -19.92
CA ASN A 270 1.31 -0.42 -21.37
C ASN A 270 2.74 -0.22 -21.84
N LYS A 271 3.22 -1.16 -22.65
CA LYS A 271 4.53 -1.13 -23.29
C LYS A 271 4.63 -0.18 -24.50
N ASN A 272 3.50 0.24 -25.09
CA ASN A 272 3.44 1.09 -26.28
C ASN A 272 2.80 2.45 -25.96
N PHE A 273 3.57 3.33 -25.35
CA PHE A 273 3.10 4.65 -24.93
C PHE A 273 3.07 5.70 -26.03
N ASP A 274 3.83 5.47 -27.11
CA ASP A 274 4.06 6.51 -28.12
C ASP A 274 2.81 6.83 -28.94
N ASN A 275 1.83 5.93 -29.01
CA ASN A 275 0.61 6.12 -29.78
C ASN A 275 -0.61 6.54 -28.94
N TYR A 276 -0.58 6.45 -27.62
CA TYR A 276 -1.80 6.65 -26.82
C TYR A 276 -2.40 8.05 -26.92
N ASP A 277 -1.57 9.09 -26.85
CA ASP A 277 -2.05 10.47 -26.95
C ASP A 277 -2.59 10.73 -28.37
N LYS A 278 -2.03 10.05 -29.40
CA LYS A 278 -2.49 10.10 -30.78
C LYS A 278 -3.82 9.34 -30.93
N ASP A 279 -3.89 8.10 -30.43
CA ASP A 279 -5.10 7.28 -30.47
C ASP A 279 -6.26 7.93 -29.72
N LEU A 280 -5.97 8.60 -28.58
CA LEU A 280 -6.97 9.36 -27.84
C LEU A 280 -7.46 10.58 -28.64
N GLN A 281 -6.57 11.33 -29.26
CA GLN A 281 -6.96 12.48 -30.09
C GLN A 281 -7.75 12.04 -31.32
N GLU A 282 -7.36 10.93 -31.95
CA GLU A 282 -8.11 10.32 -33.05
C GLU A 282 -9.49 9.88 -32.59
N SER A 283 -9.61 9.19 -31.45
CA SER A 283 -10.88 8.79 -30.86
C SER A 283 -11.79 9.97 -30.55
N ILE A 284 -11.24 11.03 -29.96
CA ILE A 284 -11.98 12.29 -29.71
C ILE A 284 -12.44 12.92 -31.03
N SER A 285 -11.56 12.91 -32.04
CA SER A 285 -11.90 13.44 -33.38
C SER A 285 -13.05 12.66 -34.02
N GLU A 286 -13.00 11.33 -33.95
CA GLU A 286 -14.05 10.47 -34.48
C GLU A 286 -15.39 10.64 -33.75
N LEU A 287 -15.37 10.73 -32.42
CA LEU A 287 -16.59 11.03 -31.65
C LEU A 287 -17.18 12.39 -32.00
N LYS A 288 -16.36 13.42 -32.24
CA LYS A 288 -16.83 14.75 -32.68
C LYS A 288 -17.50 14.73 -34.08
N LYS A 289 -17.14 13.75 -34.92
CA LYS A 289 -17.76 13.51 -36.23
C LYS A 289 -19.01 12.62 -36.14
N GLU A 290 -19.46 12.31 -34.91
CA GLU A 290 -20.57 11.40 -34.62
C GLU A 290 -20.29 9.94 -35.03
N ASN A 291 -19.04 9.56 -35.20
CA ASN A 291 -18.66 8.18 -35.46
C ASN A 291 -18.60 7.37 -34.16
N LEU A 292 -18.71 6.05 -34.30
CA LEU A 292 -18.55 5.12 -33.18
C LEU A 292 -17.07 4.85 -32.92
N VAL A 293 -16.71 4.82 -31.67
CA VAL A 293 -15.36 4.44 -31.24
C VAL A 293 -15.41 3.17 -30.41
N VAL A 294 -14.60 2.18 -30.77
CA VAL A 294 -14.43 0.93 -30.03
C VAL A 294 -13.19 1.06 -29.15
N PHE A 295 -13.32 0.82 -27.88
CA PHE A 295 -12.20 0.86 -26.94
C PHE A 295 -12.16 -0.39 -26.07
N PRO A 296 -10.96 -0.88 -25.68
CA PRO A 296 -10.83 -2.03 -24.81
C PRO A 296 -11.30 -1.69 -23.40
N THR A 297 -12.07 -2.61 -22.80
CA THR A 297 -12.43 -2.61 -21.39
C THR A 297 -11.73 -3.77 -20.67
N GLU A 298 -11.96 -3.94 -19.38
CA GLU A 298 -11.31 -4.99 -18.58
C GLU A 298 -11.64 -6.42 -19.06
N THR A 299 -12.81 -6.62 -19.65
CA THR A 299 -13.31 -7.94 -20.05
C THR A 299 -13.65 -8.07 -21.54
N VAL A 300 -14.11 -6.99 -22.17
CA VAL A 300 -14.56 -6.94 -23.57
C VAL A 300 -14.24 -5.56 -24.16
N TYR A 301 -14.54 -5.36 -25.46
CA TYR A 301 -14.47 -4.03 -26.07
C TYR A 301 -15.74 -3.24 -25.77
N GLY A 302 -15.58 -1.99 -25.36
CA GLY A 302 -16.66 -1.03 -25.22
C GLY A 302 -16.92 -0.25 -26.51
N LEU A 303 -18.18 0.15 -26.76
CA LEU A 303 -18.57 0.99 -27.87
C LEU A 303 -18.96 2.38 -27.35
N GLY A 304 -18.30 3.42 -27.85
CA GLY A 304 -18.56 4.80 -27.47
C GLY A 304 -19.19 5.62 -28.60
N ALA A 305 -20.15 6.45 -28.24
CA ALA A 305 -20.77 7.42 -29.14
C ALA A 305 -21.18 8.69 -28.36
N ILE A 306 -21.41 9.80 -29.07
CA ILE A 306 -21.95 11.00 -28.42
C ILE A 306 -23.46 10.78 -28.17
N GLY A 307 -23.85 10.80 -26.89
CA GLY A 307 -25.24 10.51 -26.47
C GLY A 307 -26.29 11.51 -26.95
N SER A 308 -25.90 12.65 -27.51
CA SER A 308 -26.79 13.64 -28.14
C SER A 308 -26.99 13.41 -29.62
N SER A 309 -26.28 12.47 -30.24
CA SER A 309 -26.45 12.13 -31.65
C SER A 309 -27.78 11.43 -31.90
N LYS A 310 -28.52 11.88 -32.89
CA LYS A 310 -29.83 11.30 -33.30
C LYS A 310 -29.72 10.20 -34.37
N LYS A 311 -28.50 9.72 -34.64
CA LYS A 311 -28.24 8.60 -35.57
C LYS A 311 -28.34 7.26 -34.92
#